data_e92f395f85650ee031262bf234d87c46
#
_entry.id   e92f395f85650ee031262bf234d87c46
#
_cell.length_a   1.000
_cell.length_b   1.000
_cell.length_c   1.000
_cell.angle_alpha   90.00
_cell.angle_beta   90.00
_cell.angle_gamma   90.00
#
_symmetry.space_group_name_H-M   'P 1'
#
loop_
_entity.id
_entity.type
_entity.pdbx_description
1 polymer ?
#
loop_
_entity_poly.entity_id
_entity_poly.type
_entity_poly.pdbx_seq_one_letter_code
_entity_poly.pdbx_strand_id
1 'polypeptide(L)'
;MSRYDATQTNESTRSSKIFKDLNLDFQQNTATKDIQKITDAESVKRSVRNLINTNHYEKPFHPEIGSNLRGMLFELMSPQMNHLITKQIENLINNYEPRCRLVQVHTQPELERNGYNVQISFYVQNSPNPIIVESFLERLR
;
A
#
# COMPACT_ATOMS: atom_id res chain seq x y z
N MET A 1 -50.02 14.39 15.95
CA MET A 1 -48.91 13.97 16.78
C MET A 1 -48.13 12.90 16.03
N SER A 2 -46.99 13.25 15.47
CA SER A 2 -46.09 12.32 14.75
C SER A 2 -45.39 11.44 15.78
N ARG A 3 -45.67 10.16 15.79
CA ARG A 3 -44.93 9.18 16.59
C ARG A 3 -43.53 9.05 15.95
N TYR A 4 -42.54 9.53 16.65
CA TYR A 4 -41.15 9.29 16.30
C TYR A 4 -40.85 7.80 16.55
N ASP A 5 -40.75 7.03 15.46
CA ASP A 5 -40.45 5.61 15.52
C ASP A 5 -38.94 5.45 15.66
N ALA A 6 -38.47 5.30 16.90
CA ALA A 6 -37.04 5.16 17.24
C ALA A 6 -36.46 3.79 16.84
N THR A 7 -37.27 2.90 16.24
CA THR A 7 -36.84 1.56 15.85
C THR A 7 -36.28 1.47 14.42
N GLN A 8 -36.42 2.52 13.61
CA GLN A 8 -35.74 2.59 12.31
C GLN A 8 -34.36 3.26 12.44
N THR A 9 -33.52 2.76 13.31
CA THR A 9 -32.09 2.96 13.12
C THR A 9 -31.68 2.12 11.93
N ASN A 10 -31.65 2.75 10.76
CA ASN A 10 -31.10 2.16 9.55
C ASN A 10 -29.64 1.75 9.81
N GLU A 11 -29.45 0.52 10.29
CA GLU A 11 -28.13 -0.11 10.38
C GLU A 11 -27.46 -0.23 9.00
N SER A 12 -28.23 -0.10 7.94
CA SER A 12 -27.75 -0.11 6.54
C SER A 12 -27.02 1.17 6.12
N THR A 13 -27.04 2.23 6.92
CA THR A 13 -26.34 3.50 6.62
C THR A 13 -25.11 3.75 7.49
N ARG A 14 -24.57 2.74 8.15
CA ARG A 14 -23.17 2.83 8.57
C ARG A 14 -22.32 2.93 7.31
N SER A 15 -22.04 4.16 6.88
CA SER A 15 -21.09 4.42 5.83
C SER A 15 -19.83 3.64 6.18
N SER A 16 -19.48 2.69 5.34
CA SER A 16 -18.20 1.99 5.41
C SER A 16 -17.12 3.04 5.64
N LYS A 17 -16.19 2.79 6.58
CA LYS A 17 -15.09 3.71 6.84
C LYS A 17 -14.38 3.99 5.53
N ILE A 18 -14.56 5.17 4.99
CA ILE A 18 -13.91 5.60 3.76
C ILE A 18 -12.52 6.08 4.17
N PHE A 19 -11.50 5.37 3.71
CA PHE A 19 -10.13 5.84 3.83
C PHE A 19 -9.93 6.98 2.85
N LYS A 20 -9.40 8.10 3.33
CA LYS A 20 -9.14 9.30 2.50
C LYS A 20 -7.70 9.72 2.68
N ASP A 21 -7.04 9.97 1.56
CA ASP A 21 -5.66 10.47 1.51
C ASP A 21 -5.54 11.61 0.48
N LEU A 22 -4.48 12.38 0.57
CA LEU A 22 -4.15 13.38 -0.43
C LEU A 22 -3.50 12.72 -1.64
N ASN A 23 -3.86 13.22 -2.82
CA ASN A 23 -3.16 12.81 -4.04
C ASN A 23 -1.78 13.48 -4.09
N LEU A 24 -0.72 12.72 -3.87
CA LEU A 24 0.66 13.22 -3.88
C LEU A 24 1.18 13.63 -5.27
N ASP A 25 0.42 13.35 -6.34
CA ASP A 25 0.72 13.89 -7.67
C ASP A 25 0.25 15.36 -7.80
N PHE A 26 -0.33 15.93 -6.73
CA PHE A 26 -0.82 17.32 -6.64
C PHE A 26 -1.79 17.70 -7.76
N GLN A 27 -2.53 16.73 -8.29
CA GLN A 27 -3.55 17.00 -9.29
C GLN A 27 -4.67 17.85 -8.68
N GLN A 28 -5.05 18.89 -9.38
CA GLN A 28 -6.12 19.77 -8.96
C GLN A 28 -7.49 19.17 -9.27
N ASN A 29 -8.38 19.21 -8.30
CA ASN A 29 -9.80 18.93 -8.52
C ASN A 29 -10.43 20.14 -9.22
N THR A 30 -10.99 19.94 -10.41
CA THR A 30 -11.57 21.02 -11.24
C THR A 30 -12.78 21.70 -10.59
N ALA A 31 -13.52 20.98 -9.74
CA ALA A 31 -14.70 21.52 -9.08
C ALA A 31 -14.37 22.34 -7.82
N THR A 32 -13.48 21.82 -6.98
CA THR A 32 -13.12 22.47 -5.70
C THR A 32 -11.90 23.38 -5.80
N LYS A 33 -11.14 23.32 -6.88
CA LYS A 33 -9.85 23.99 -7.10
C LYS A 33 -8.79 23.67 -6.02
N ASP A 34 -9.02 22.62 -5.26
CA ASP A 34 -8.15 22.09 -4.23
C ASP A 34 -7.45 20.81 -4.71
N ILE A 35 -6.53 20.27 -3.92
CA ILE A 35 -5.84 19.00 -4.21
C ILE A 35 -6.86 17.88 -4.26
N GLN A 36 -6.75 17.03 -5.28
CA GLN A 36 -7.59 15.84 -5.42
C GLN A 36 -7.36 14.88 -4.26
N LYS A 37 -8.46 14.39 -3.67
CA LYS A 37 -8.44 13.34 -2.65
C LYS A 37 -8.55 11.98 -3.31
N ILE A 38 -7.76 11.04 -2.84
CA ILE A 38 -7.89 9.62 -3.19
C ILE A 38 -8.58 8.88 -2.04
N THR A 39 -9.37 7.88 -2.37
CA THR A 39 -10.19 7.18 -1.38
C THR A 39 -10.00 5.67 -1.46
N ASP A 40 -10.30 4.99 -0.35
CA ASP A 40 -10.39 3.54 -0.22
C ASP A 40 -9.22 2.77 -0.85
N ALA A 41 -9.50 1.98 -1.87
CA ALA A 41 -8.56 1.11 -2.54
C ALA A 41 -7.32 1.85 -3.08
N GLU A 42 -7.51 3.00 -3.72
CA GLU A 42 -6.41 3.80 -4.28
C GLU A 42 -5.55 4.45 -3.18
N SER A 43 -6.16 4.82 -2.06
CA SER A 43 -5.45 5.33 -0.89
C SER A 43 -4.50 4.26 -0.32
N VAL A 44 -5.01 3.05 -0.08
CA VAL A 44 -4.21 1.94 0.46
C VAL A 44 -3.14 1.47 -0.54
N LYS A 45 -3.49 1.39 -1.82
CA LYS A 45 -2.55 1.04 -2.89
C LYS A 45 -1.35 1.99 -2.95
N ARG A 46 -1.60 3.29 -2.82
CA ARG A 46 -0.54 4.31 -2.79
C ARG A 46 0.28 4.22 -1.50
N SER A 47 -0.37 3.98 -0.37
CA SER A 47 0.32 3.78 0.91
C SER A 47 1.29 2.60 0.85
N VAL A 48 0.85 1.45 0.36
CA VAL A 48 1.70 0.26 0.17
C VAL A 48 2.89 0.56 -0.73
N ARG A 49 2.66 1.25 -1.86
CA ARG A 49 3.75 1.64 -2.78
C ARG A 49 4.76 2.58 -2.11
N ASN A 50 4.30 3.57 -1.39
CA ASN A 50 5.17 4.51 -0.67
C ASN A 50 5.96 3.79 0.41
N LEU A 51 5.31 2.89 1.15
CA LEU A 51 5.94 2.12 2.22
C LEU A 51 7.10 1.25 1.71
N ILE A 52 6.94 0.60 0.57
CA ILE A 52 8.00 -0.21 -0.08
C ILE A 52 9.19 0.66 -0.48
N ASN A 53 8.93 1.87 -0.95
CA ASN A 53 9.97 2.80 -1.39
C ASN A 53 10.63 3.58 -0.25
N THR A 54 10.10 3.51 0.97
CA THR A 54 10.64 4.20 2.14
C THR A 54 11.68 3.31 2.83
N ASN A 55 12.88 3.83 3.04
CA ASN A 55 13.89 3.13 3.82
C ASN A 55 13.79 3.45 5.32
N HIS A 56 14.37 2.61 6.15
CA HIS A 56 14.58 2.94 7.55
C HIS A 56 15.33 4.28 7.70
N TYR A 57 14.96 5.05 8.70
CA TYR A 57 15.52 6.37 9.04
C TYR A 57 15.20 7.50 8.04
N GLU A 58 14.43 7.27 6.98
CA GLU A 58 14.00 8.34 6.06
C GLU A 58 12.83 9.16 6.62
N LYS A 59 11.97 8.55 7.44
CA LYS A 59 10.79 9.22 8.00
C LYS A 59 11.14 9.96 9.30
N PRO A 60 11.00 11.30 9.33
CA PRO A 60 11.21 12.08 10.56
C PRO A 60 10.31 11.59 11.69
N PHE A 61 10.84 11.52 12.92
CA PHE A 61 10.15 11.10 14.15
C PHE A 61 9.70 9.63 14.21
N HIS A 62 9.81 8.88 13.11
CA HIS A 62 9.45 7.47 13.02
C HIS A 62 10.51 6.69 12.22
N PRO A 63 11.74 6.58 12.75
CA PRO A 63 12.85 5.96 12.03
C PRO A 63 12.65 4.45 11.80
N GLU A 64 11.77 3.84 12.57
CA GLU A 64 11.42 2.41 12.47
C GLU A 64 10.55 2.08 11.25
N ILE A 65 9.83 3.09 10.70
CA ILE A 65 8.96 2.88 9.53
C ILE A 65 9.79 2.85 8.27
N GLY A 66 9.66 1.77 7.55
CA GLY A 66 10.34 1.57 6.29
C GLY A 66 10.94 0.17 6.17
N SER A 67 11.76 -0.01 5.16
CA SER A 67 12.39 -1.28 4.85
C SER A 67 13.87 -1.12 4.54
N ASN A 68 14.63 -2.19 4.61
CA ASN A 68 16.01 -2.25 4.12
C ASN A 68 16.07 -2.85 2.71
N LEU A 69 15.03 -2.68 1.92
CA LEU A 69 14.97 -3.26 0.57
C LEU A 69 16.09 -2.73 -0.33
N ARG A 70 16.40 -1.44 -0.26
CA ARG A 70 17.52 -0.87 -1.03
C ARG A 70 18.84 -1.55 -0.72
N GLY A 71 19.15 -1.81 0.56
CA GLY A 71 20.35 -2.54 0.95
C GLY A 71 20.42 -3.93 0.33
N MET A 72 19.28 -4.64 0.32
CA MET A 72 19.18 -5.98 -0.27
C MET A 72 19.32 -5.99 -1.79
N LEU A 73 18.95 -4.91 -2.47
CA LEU A 73 19.09 -4.79 -3.93
C LEU A 73 20.55 -4.65 -4.39
N PHE A 74 21.50 -4.33 -3.50
CA PHE A 74 22.92 -4.33 -3.83
C PHE A 74 23.53 -5.73 -3.82
N GLU A 75 22.89 -6.69 -3.18
CA GLU A 75 23.35 -8.07 -3.14
C GLU A 75 23.18 -8.79 -4.48
N LEU A 76 23.91 -9.90 -4.64
CA LEU A 76 23.79 -10.72 -5.85
C LEU A 76 22.37 -11.29 -6.03
N MET A 77 21.86 -11.23 -7.24
CA MET A 77 20.59 -11.85 -7.57
C MET A 77 20.69 -13.36 -7.42
N SER A 78 19.97 -13.90 -6.46
CA SER A 78 19.92 -15.32 -6.17
C SER A 78 18.49 -15.72 -5.75
N PRO A 79 18.12 -17.02 -5.85
CA PRO A 79 16.84 -17.49 -5.35
C PRO A 79 16.61 -17.21 -3.86
N GLN A 80 17.69 -17.25 -3.06
CA GLN A 80 17.66 -16.95 -1.63
C GLN A 80 17.34 -15.46 -1.41
N MET A 81 17.98 -14.56 -2.17
CA MET A 81 17.73 -13.13 -2.09
C MET A 81 16.29 -12.81 -2.49
N ASN A 82 15.78 -13.46 -3.53
CA ASN A 82 14.38 -13.31 -3.93
C ASN A 82 13.42 -13.65 -2.77
N HIS A 83 13.66 -14.77 -2.08
CA HIS A 83 12.87 -15.15 -0.92
C HIS A 83 12.98 -14.16 0.24
N LEU A 84 14.17 -13.63 0.51
CA LEU A 84 14.38 -12.63 1.55
C LEU A 84 13.64 -11.31 1.25
N ILE A 85 13.69 -10.83 0.00
CA ILE A 85 12.94 -9.66 -0.44
C ILE A 85 11.45 -9.87 -0.25
N THR A 86 10.91 -11.01 -0.68
CA THR A 86 9.50 -11.37 -0.49
C THR A 86 9.12 -11.29 0.99
N LYS A 87 9.89 -11.95 1.86
CA LYS A 87 9.64 -11.95 3.32
C LYS A 87 9.71 -10.56 3.93
N GLN A 88 10.67 -9.74 3.50
CA GLN A 88 10.80 -8.37 3.99
C GLN A 88 9.58 -7.52 3.63
N ILE A 89 9.07 -7.67 2.39
CA ILE A 89 7.86 -6.97 1.94
C ILE A 89 6.63 -7.45 2.71
N GLU A 90 6.47 -8.77 2.93
CA GLU A 90 5.38 -9.33 3.74
C GLU A 90 5.37 -8.74 5.15
N ASN A 91 6.51 -8.75 5.82
CA ASN A 91 6.65 -8.20 7.17
C ASN A 91 6.36 -6.70 7.22
N LEU A 92 6.87 -5.96 6.23
CA LEU A 92 6.67 -4.52 6.12
C LEU A 92 5.18 -4.18 6.03
N ILE A 93 4.44 -4.84 5.14
CA ILE A 93 3.02 -4.58 4.94
C ILE A 93 2.21 -4.98 6.17
N ASN A 94 2.46 -6.15 6.72
CA ASN A 94 1.73 -6.65 7.89
C ASN A 94 1.93 -5.76 9.13
N ASN A 95 3.12 -5.17 9.30
CA ASN A 95 3.42 -4.34 10.46
C ASN A 95 2.91 -2.90 10.32
N TYR A 96 2.94 -2.33 9.11
CA TYR A 96 2.74 -0.89 8.93
C TYR A 96 1.49 -0.52 8.12
N GLU A 97 0.79 -1.48 7.51
CA GLU A 97 -0.44 -1.20 6.75
C GLU A 97 -1.62 -2.07 7.22
N PRO A 98 -2.22 -1.74 8.38
CA PRO A 98 -3.30 -2.54 8.97
C PRO A 98 -4.62 -2.47 8.19
N ARG A 99 -4.75 -1.55 7.22
CA ARG A 99 -5.95 -1.39 6.38
C ARG A 99 -6.06 -2.46 5.31
N CYS A 100 -4.95 -3.13 4.99
CA CYS A 100 -4.93 -4.20 4.01
C CYS A 100 -4.72 -5.57 4.66
N ARG A 101 -5.31 -6.57 4.05
CA ARG A 101 -5.06 -7.98 4.34
C ARG A 101 -4.24 -8.57 3.22
N LEU A 102 -2.97 -8.82 3.48
CA LEU A 102 -2.06 -9.40 2.51
C LEU A 102 -2.51 -10.81 2.12
N VAL A 103 -2.51 -11.10 0.82
CA VAL A 103 -2.78 -12.43 0.26
C VAL A 103 -1.46 -13.08 -0.14
N GLN A 104 -0.70 -12.41 -1.00
CA GLN A 104 0.53 -12.95 -1.54
C GLN A 104 1.45 -11.83 -2.03
N VAL A 105 2.73 -12.04 -1.86
CA VAL A 105 3.79 -11.27 -2.51
C VAL A 105 4.53 -12.20 -3.45
N HIS A 106 4.63 -11.81 -4.70
CA HIS A 106 5.37 -12.53 -5.73
C HIS A 106 6.51 -11.64 -6.24
N THR A 107 7.73 -12.13 -6.12
CA THR A 107 8.93 -11.40 -6.52
C THR A 107 9.64 -12.19 -7.60
N GLN A 108 9.94 -11.55 -8.72
CA GLN A 108 10.67 -12.16 -9.84
C GLN A 108 11.91 -11.33 -10.17
N PRO A 109 13.08 -11.94 -10.25
CA PRO A 109 14.28 -11.27 -10.73
C PRO A 109 14.17 -11.01 -12.24
N GLU A 110 14.46 -9.80 -12.65
CA GLU A 110 14.48 -9.36 -14.05
C GLU A 110 15.88 -8.93 -14.42
N LEU A 111 16.65 -9.87 -14.96
CA LEU A 111 18.08 -9.70 -15.25
C LEU A 111 18.33 -8.64 -16.31
N GLU A 112 17.47 -8.53 -17.32
CA GLU A 112 17.62 -7.57 -18.41
C GLU A 112 17.52 -6.13 -17.91
N ARG A 113 16.63 -5.88 -16.94
CA ARG A 113 16.42 -4.56 -16.34
C ARG A 113 17.19 -4.36 -15.04
N ASN A 114 18.01 -5.34 -14.65
CA ASN A 114 18.81 -5.31 -13.42
C ASN A 114 17.97 -4.95 -12.17
N GLY A 115 16.89 -5.69 -11.93
CA GLY A 115 16.01 -5.42 -10.82
C GLY A 115 15.08 -6.57 -10.49
N TYR A 116 14.11 -6.31 -9.65
CA TYR A 116 13.07 -7.25 -9.27
C TYR A 116 11.69 -6.69 -9.60
N ASN A 117 10.88 -7.46 -10.30
CA ASN A 117 9.46 -7.17 -10.45
C ASN A 117 8.71 -7.76 -9.25
N VAL A 118 8.00 -6.91 -8.53
CA VAL A 118 7.26 -7.28 -7.32
C VAL A 118 5.77 -7.09 -7.58
N GLN A 119 5.01 -8.15 -7.43
CA GLN A 119 3.56 -8.15 -7.50
C GLN A 119 2.99 -8.47 -6.13
N ILE A 120 2.14 -7.58 -5.61
CA ILE A 120 1.55 -7.66 -4.28
C ILE A 120 0.05 -7.74 -4.43
N SER A 121 -0.55 -8.81 -3.91
CA SER A 121 -1.98 -9.03 -3.89
C SER A 121 -2.52 -8.90 -2.47
N PHE A 122 -3.53 -8.06 -2.27
CA PHE A 122 -4.13 -7.85 -0.96
C PHE A 122 -5.61 -7.44 -1.08
N TYR A 123 -6.35 -7.64 0.01
CA TYR A 123 -7.70 -7.12 0.17
C TYR A 123 -7.66 -5.85 1.01
N VAL A 124 -8.43 -4.86 0.63
CA VAL A 124 -8.69 -3.68 1.47
C VAL A 124 -9.96 -3.92 2.27
N GLN A 125 -9.99 -3.45 3.51
CA GLN A 125 -11.22 -3.48 4.31
C GLN A 125 -12.36 -2.84 3.52
N ASN A 126 -13.50 -3.54 3.45
CA ASN A 126 -14.71 -3.15 2.72
C ASN A 126 -14.64 -3.26 1.18
N SER A 127 -13.60 -3.87 0.62
CA SER A 127 -13.56 -4.21 -0.80
C SER A 127 -13.65 -5.73 -0.98
N PRO A 128 -14.62 -6.23 -1.76
CA PRO A 128 -14.76 -7.67 -2.00
C PRO A 128 -13.70 -8.22 -2.96
N ASN A 129 -13.09 -7.34 -3.77
CA ASN A 129 -12.14 -7.74 -4.80
C ASN A 129 -10.70 -7.55 -4.32
N PRO A 130 -9.79 -8.50 -4.62
CA PRO A 130 -8.38 -8.33 -4.35
C PRO A 130 -7.80 -7.24 -5.26
N ILE A 131 -6.86 -6.49 -4.71
CA ILE A 131 -6.12 -5.45 -5.43
C ILE A 131 -4.73 -5.98 -5.70
N ILE A 132 -4.25 -5.75 -6.91
CA ILE A 132 -2.89 -6.08 -7.30
C ILE A 132 -2.11 -4.79 -7.49
N VAL A 133 -0.95 -4.73 -6.88
CA VAL A 133 0.02 -3.65 -7.04
C VAL A 133 1.29 -4.24 -7.62
N GLU A 134 1.74 -3.67 -8.71
CA GLU A 134 3.02 -3.99 -9.31
C GLU A 134 4.01 -2.86 -9.04
N SER A 135 5.22 -3.23 -8.69
CA SER A 135 6.33 -2.30 -8.46
C SER A 135 7.62 -2.93 -8.98
N PHE A 136 8.37 -2.12 -9.69
CA PHE A 136 9.70 -2.53 -10.12
C PHE A 136 10.73 -1.93 -9.17
N LEU A 137 11.55 -2.79 -8.57
CA LEU A 137 12.64 -2.42 -7.68
C LEU A 137 13.94 -2.49 -8.48
N GLU A 138 14.42 -1.33 -8.89
CA GLU A 138 15.66 -1.19 -9.64
C GLU A 138 16.86 -1.38 -8.71
N ARG A 139 17.82 -2.19 -9.15
CA ARG A 139 19.10 -2.35 -8.50
C ARG A 139 19.99 -1.18 -8.90
N LEU A 140 20.33 -0.37 -7.92
CA LEU A 140 21.29 0.70 -8.11
C LEU A 140 22.70 0.10 -8.24
N ARG A 141 23.42 0.52 -9.28
CA ARG A 141 24.82 0.16 -9.49
C ARG A 141 25.73 1.04 -8.66
#